data_97045d32de457a3a239228c9601940cc
#
_entry.id   97045d32de457a3a239228c9601940cc
#
_cell.length_a   1.000
_cell.length_b   1.000
_cell.length_c   1.000
_cell.angle_alpha   90.00
_cell.angle_beta   90.00
_cell.angle_gamma   90.00
#
_symmetry.space_group_name_H-M   'P 1'
#
loop_
_entity.id
_entity.type
_entity.pdbx_description
1 polymer ?
#
loop_
_entity_poly.entity_id
_entity_poly.type
_entity_poly.pdbx_seq_one_letter_code
_entity_poly.pdbx_strand_id
1 'polypeptide(L)'
;SIMYPMITSVWEVKQIKKIVEEVKEELRAQNIEFGEVAQGIMIETPAAVMISRELAKEVDFFSIGTNDLTQYTLAIDRQNPKLDNIYDSHHPAILKMLKMIVDNGHKGGCWVGICGELGADTTLTETFLSMGYDELSVSPSMILKVRQEIRSLDLKA
;
A
#
# COMPACT_ATOMS: atom_id res chain seq x y z
N SER A 1 9.49 10.78 1.99
CA SER A 1 8.66 9.86 2.80
C SER A 1 9.45 8.62 3.18
N ILE A 2 9.11 8.02 4.30
CA ILE A 2 9.62 6.71 4.73
C ILE A 2 8.42 5.75 4.80
N MET A 3 8.61 4.55 4.26
CA MET A 3 7.57 3.51 4.25
C MET A 3 8.10 2.24 4.93
N TYR A 4 7.35 1.71 5.89
CA TYR A 4 7.74 0.53 6.68
C TYR A 4 7.00 -0.71 6.18
N PRO A 5 7.73 -1.75 5.75
CA PRO A 5 7.14 -2.98 5.21
C PRO A 5 6.70 -3.94 6.32
N MET A 6 5.94 -4.96 5.93
CA MET A 6 5.61 -6.16 6.73
C MET A 6 4.93 -5.88 8.07
N ILE A 7 4.18 -4.81 8.18
CA ILE A 7 3.45 -4.45 9.40
C ILE A 7 2.30 -5.44 9.65
N THR A 8 2.14 -5.84 10.90
CA THR A 8 1.06 -6.72 11.37
C THR A 8 0.28 -6.17 12.56
N SER A 9 0.78 -5.12 13.22
CA SER A 9 0.18 -4.57 14.43
C SER A 9 0.42 -3.07 14.60
N VAL A 10 -0.47 -2.40 15.32
CA VAL A 10 -0.31 -0.99 15.74
C VAL A 10 0.89 -0.83 16.68
N TRP A 11 1.20 -1.85 17.47
CA TRP A 11 2.35 -1.81 18.38
C TRP A 11 3.67 -1.64 17.62
N GLU A 12 3.86 -2.37 16.50
CA GLU A 12 5.06 -2.23 15.65
C GLU A 12 5.23 -0.79 15.15
N VAL A 13 4.16 -0.17 14.65
CA VAL A 13 4.19 1.21 14.17
C VAL A 13 4.61 2.17 15.28
N LYS A 14 4.10 1.98 16.51
CA LYS A 14 4.48 2.80 17.66
C LYS A 14 5.94 2.61 18.05
N GLN A 15 6.48 1.38 17.96
CA GLN A 15 7.90 1.14 18.22
C GLN A 15 8.79 1.81 17.15
N ILE A 16 8.39 1.72 15.87
CA ILE A 16 9.11 2.37 14.78
C ILE A 16 9.15 3.90 14.98
N LYS A 17 8.00 4.51 15.30
CA LYS A 17 7.93 5.96 15.58
C LYS A 17 8.85 6.37 16.73
N LYS A 18 8.93 5.54 17.78
CA LYS A 18 9.85 5.78 18.88
C LYS A 18 11.32 5.79 18.42
N ILE A 19 11.72 4.80 17.61
CA ILE A 19 13.08 4.74 17.05
C ILE A 19 13.35 5.97 16.17
N VAL A 20 12.38 6.41 15.37
CA VAL A 20 12.53 7.63 14.55
C VAL A 20 12.78 8.85 15.42
N GLU A 21 12.06 9.02 16.53
CA GLU A 21 12.30 10.15 17.43
C GLU A 21 13.66 10.04 18.16
N GLU A 22 14.08 8.87 18.58
CA GLU A 22 15.41 8.64 19.13
C GLU A 22 16.51 9.07 18.14
N VAL A 23 16.38 8.68 16.86
CA VAL A 23 17.33 9.10 15.81
C VAL A 23 17.29 10.62 15.58
N LYS A 24 16.12 11.24 15.59
CA LYS A 24 16.02 12.71 15.49
C LYS A 24 16.71 13.42 16.65
N GLU A 25 16.60 12.89 17.87
CA GLU A 25 17.29 13.43 19.04
C GLU A 25 18.82 13.31 18.91
N GLU A 26 19.31 12.16 18.43
CA GLU A 26 20.74 11.96 18.16
C GLU A 26 21.26 12.96 17.10
N LEU A 27 20.53 13.17 16.02
CA LEU A 27 20.91 14.12 14.97
C LEU A 27 20.94 15.56 15.52
N ARG A 28 19.96 15.96 16.34
CA ARG A 28 19.94 17.27 17.01
C ARG A 28 21.15 17.45 17.92
N ALA A 29 21.50 16.42 18.69
CA ALA A 29 22.67 16.46 19.58
C ALA A 29 23.99 16.61 18.82
N GLN A 30 24.05 16.14 17.59
CA GLN A 30 25.20 16.25 16.68
C GLN A 30 25.17 17.52 15.82
N ASN A 31 24.16 18.40 15.96
CA ASN A 31 23.91 19.55 15.11
C ASN A 31 23.77 19.20 13.60
N ILE A 32 23.24 18.01 13.30
CA ILE A 32 22.94 17.58 11.93
C ILE A 32 21.51 18.00 11.59
N GLU A 33 21.36 18.76 10.52
CA GLU A 33 20.05 19.19 10.03
C GLU A 33 19.31 18.01 9.38
N PHE A 34 18.01 17.92 9.63
CA PHE A 34 17.11 16.97 8.96
C PHE A 34 15.75 17.61 8.71
N GLY A 35 15.05 17.13 7.67
CA GLY A 35 13.73 17.60 7.32
C GLY A 35 12.61 16.76 7.93
N GLU A 36 11.40 17.28 7.88
CA GLU A 36 10.21 16.49 8.18
C GLU A 36 9.92 15.51 7.03
N VAL A 37 9.57 14.28 7.38
CA VAL A 37 9.25 13.22 6.43
C VAL A 37 7.89 12.60 6.77
N ALA A 38 7.06 12.42 5.76
CA ALA A 38 5.83 11.63 5.90
C ALA A 38 6.21 10.17 6.19
N GLN A 39 5.52 9.56 7.15
CA GLN A 39 5.74 8.18 7.55
C GLN A 39 4.53 7.33 7.19
N GLY A 40 4.73 6.33 6.38
CA GLY A 40 3.69 5.41 5.94
C GLY A 40 4.06 3.95 6.17
N ILE A 41 3.11 3.09 5.91
CA ILE A 41 3.32 1.65 6.02
C ILE A 41 2.89 0.94 4.75
N MET A 42 3.50 -0.20 4.51
CA MET A 42 3.01 -1.13 3.49
C MET A 42 1.94 -2.03 4.10
N ILE A 43 0.76 -2.02 3.49
CA ILE A 43 -0.31 -2.97 3.82
C ILE A 43 -0.16 -4.16 2.88
N GLU A 44 0.41 -5.23 3.38
CA GLU A 44 0.74 -6.41 2.58
C GLU A 44 0.53 -7.72 3.35
N THR A 45 0.05 -7.63 4.58
CA THR A 45 -0.35 -8.79 5.37
C THR A 45 -1.85 -8.78 5.63
N PRO A 46 -2.54 -9.93 5.63
CA PRO A 46 -3.97 -9.99 5.98
C PRO A 46 -4.28 -9.40 7.35
N ALA A 47 -3.35 -9.52 8.30
CA ALA A 47 -3.48 -8.91 9.62
C ALA A 47 -3.58 -7.38 9.53
N ALA A 48 -2.67 -6.74 8.78
CA ALA A 48 -2.71 -5.28 8.58
C ALA A 48 -4.01 -4.82 7.89
N VAL A 49 -4.52 -5.59 6.92
CA VAL A 49 -5.81 -5.29 6.28
C VAL A 49 -6.92 -5.21 7.32
N MET A 50 -7.03 -6.20 8.18
CA MET A 50 -8.11 -6.31 9.18
C MET A 50 -8.09 -5.18 10.20
N ILE A 51 -6.91 -4.65 10.53
CA ILE A 51 -6.74 -3.54 11.49
C ILE A 51 -6.35 -2.23 10.80
N SER A 52 -6.60 -2.10 9.49
CA SER A 52 -6.21 -0.92 8.71
C SER A 52 -6.83 0.37 9.22
N ARG A 53 -8.03 0.31 9.83
CA ARG A 53 -8.68 1.47 10.45
C ARG A 53 -7.90 2.01 11.67
N GLU A 54 -7.34 1.13 12.46
CA GLU A 54 -6.51 1.45 13.62
C GLU A 54 -5.14 1.96 13.17
N LEU A 55 -4.53 1.31 12.18
CA LEU A 55 -3.25 1.68 11.60
C LEU A 55 -3.30 3.06 10.93
N ALA A 56 -4.41 3.41 10.26
CA ALA A 56 -4.58 4.69 9.59
C ALA A 56 -4.52 5.91 10.54
N LYS A 57 -4.69 5.72 11.84
CA LYS A 57 -4.58 6.80 12.85
C LYS A 57 -3.12 7.06 13.25
N GLU A 58 -2.22 6.20 12.85
CA GLU A 58 -0.82 6.22 13.29
C GLU A 58 0.14 6.67 12.20
N VAL A 59 -0.30 6.77 10.95
CA VAL A 59 0.59 7.03 9.80
C VAL A 59 -0.03 8.02 8.83
N ASP A 60 0.80 8.58 7.94
CA ASP A 60 0.37 9.59 6.96
C ASP A 60 -0.18 8.95 5.68
N PHE A 61 0.26 7.72 5.37
CA PHE A 61 -0.17 7.02 4.15
C PHE A 61 -0.07 5.51 4.24
N PHE A 62 -0.81 4.86 3.35
CA PHE A 62 -0.69 3.44 3.04
C PHE A 62 -0.16 3.24 1.63
N SER A 63 0.75 2.29 1.46
CA SER A 63 1.11 1.70 0.17
C SER A 63 0.74 0.21 0.21
N ILE A 64 0.00 -0.27 -0.77
CA ILE A 64 -0.46 -1.66 -0.73
C ILE A 64 0.48 -2.53 -1.54
N GLY A 65 1.17 -3.47 -0.87
CA GLY A 65 2.01 -4.49 -1.48
C GLY A 65 1.17 -5.66 -2.00
N THR A 66 0.63 -5.53 -3.21
CA THR A 66 -0.34 -6.50 -3.75
C THR A 66 0.21 -7.90 -3.94
N ASN A 67 1.49 -8.02 -4.26
CA ASN A 67 2.12 -9.32 -4.49
C ASN A 67 2.17 -10.15 -3.20
N ASP A 68 2.64 -9.55 -2.11
CA ASP A 68 2.74 -10.23 -0.82
C ASP A 68 1.37 -10.41 -0.18
N LEU A 69 0.48 -9.41 -0.30
CA LEU A 69 -0.89 -9.55 0.17
C LEU A 69 -1.60 -10.74 -0.49
N THR A 70 -1.45 -10.90 -1.80
CA THR A 70 -2.04 -12.03 -2.53
C THR A 70 -1.42 -13.35 -2.07
N GLN A 71 -0.10 -13.42 -1.99
CA GLN A 71 0.63 -14.61 -1.54
C GLN A 71 0.16 -15.08 -0.17
N TYR A 72 0.10 -14.18 0.81
CA TYR A 72 -0.28 -14.54 2.18
C TYR A 72 -1.77 -14.82 2.32
N THR A 73 -2.62 -14.10 1.59
CA THR A 73 -4.08 -14.32 1.66
C THR A 73 -4.47 -15.64 1.04
N LEU A 74 -3.89 -16.02 -0.10
CA LEU A 74 -4.20 -17.26 -0.78
C LEU A 74 -3.34 -18.44 -0.30
N ALA A 75 -2.33 -18.18 0.55
CA ALA A 75 -1.35 -19.16 1.03
C ALA A 75 -0.62 -19.89 -0.14
N ILE A 76 -0.28 -19.13 -1.18
CA ILE A 76 0.36 -19.62 -2.40
C ILE A 76 1.71 -18.93 -2.58
N ASP A 77 2.79 -19.69 -2.67
CA ASP A 77 4.11 -19.16 -3.01
C ASP A 77 4.14 -18.70 -4.47
N ARG A 78 4.17 -17.39 -4.70
CA ARG A 78 4.22 -16.77 -6.04
C ARG A 78 5.50 -17.05 -6.82
N GLN A 79 6.54 -17.56 -6.16
CA GLN A 79 7.81 -17.92 -6.80
C GLN A 79 7.85 -19.40 -7.22
N ASN A 80 6.83 -20.18 -6.92
CA ASN A 80 6.74 -21.57 -7.28
C ASN A 80 5.98 -21.77 -8.60
N PRO A 81 6.68 -22.05 -9.74
CA PRO A 81 6.02 -22.17 -11.05
C PRO A 81 4.96 -23.27 -11.12
N LYS A 82 4.97 -24.22 -10.19
CA LYS A 82 3.95 -25.28 -10.14
C LYS A 82 2.59 -24.77 -9.67
N LEU A 83 2.56 -23.59 -9.06
CA LEU A 83 1.36 -22.99 -8.49
C LEU A 83 0.81 -21.83 -9.33
N ASP A 84 1.45 -21.44 -10.43
CA ASP A 84 1.07 -20.30 -11.27
C ASP A 84 -0.38 -20.39 -11.75
N ASN A 85 -0.87 -21.60 -12.02
CA ASN A 85 -2.24 -21.81 -12.51
C ASN A 85 -3.33 -21.65 -11.44
N ILE A 86 -2.97 -21.55 -10.16
CA ILE A 86 -3.89 -21.32 -9.04
C ILE A 86 -3.62 -20.00 -8.31
N TYR A 87 -2.55 -19.29 -8.70
CA TYR A 87 -2.26 -17.95 -8.19
C TYR A 87 -3.11 -16.92 -8.97
N ASP A 88 -4.16 -16.43 -8.33
CA ASP A 88 -5.08 -15.46 -8.92
C ASP A 88 -4.96 -14.11 -8.20
N SER A 89 -4.27 -13.15 -8.82
CA SER A 89 -4.14 -11.79 -8.31
C SER A 89 -5.45 -10.98 -8.39
N HIS A 90 -6.41 -11.40 -9.24
CA HIS A 90 -7.75 -10.81 -9.35
C HIS A 90 -8.77 -11.49 -8.42
N HIS A 91 -8.31 -12.35 -7.52
CA HIS A 91 -9.19 -13.10 -6.63
C HIS A 91 -10.15 -12.17 -5.86
N PRO A 92 -11.46 -12.50 -5.79
CA PRO A 92 -12.45 -11.64 -5.15
C PRO A 92 -12.14 -11.23 -3.70
N ALA A 93 -11.43 -12.08 -2.96
CA ALA A 93 -10.97 -11.75 -1.61
C ALA A 93 -9.96 -10.60 -1.64
N ILE A 94 -9.04 -10.60 -2.60
CA ILE A 94 -8.04 -9.53 -2.75
C ILE A 94 -8.74 -8.22 -3.08
N LEU A 95 -9.63 -8.19 -4.07
CA LEU A 95 -10.36 -6.98 -4.44
C LEU A 95 -11.18 -6.40 -3.28
N LYS A 96 -11.80 -7.26 -2.45
CA LYS A 96 -12.49 -6.83 -1.23
C LYS A 96 -11.55 -6.23 -0.19
N MET A 97 -10.38 -6.84 0.00
CA MET A 97 -9.34 -6.31 0.90
C MET A 97 -8.85 -4.95 0.43
N LEU A 98 -8.56 -4.79 -0.87
CA LEU A 98 -8.13 -3.54 -1.48
C LEU A 98 -9.15 -2.42 -1.21
N LYS A 99 -10.44 -2.67 -1.41
CA LYS A 99 -11.50 -1.70 -1.10
C LYS A 99 -11.55 -1.34 0.38
N MET A 100 -11.44 -2.33 1.27
CA MET A 100 -11.44 -2.12 2.71
C MET A 100 -10.28 -1.22 3.16
N ILE A 101 -9.08 -1.43 2.60
CA ILE A 101 -7.89 -0.65 2.94
C ILE A 101 -8.08 0.82 2.56
N VAL A 102 -8.56 1.10 1.35
CA VAL A 102 -8.81 2.47 0.88
C VAL A 102 -9.83 3.17 1.77
N ASP A 103 -10.97 2.52 2.03
CA ASP A 103 -12.03 3.11 2.87
C ASP A 103 -11.54 3.40 4.30
N ASN A 104 -10.75 2.51 4.87
CA ASN A 104 -10.21 2.69 6.21
C ASN A 104 -9.09 3.72 6.25
N GLY A 105 -8.21 3.73 5.24
CA GLY A 105 -7.15 4.73 5.09
C GLY A 105 -7.71 6.14 5.01
N HIS A 106 -8.63 6.39 4.09
CA HIS A 106 -9.28 7.70 3.92
C HIS A 106 -10.04 8.14 5.18
N LYS A 107 -10.76 7.24 5.85
CA LYS A 107 -11.41 7.54 7.15
C LYS A 107 -10.43 7.91 8.25
N GLY A 108 -9.20 7.43 8.18
CA GLY A 108 -8.12 7.76 9.10
C GLY A 108 -7.31 9.00 8.70
N GLY A 109 -7.54 9.56 7.51
CA GLY A 109 -6.82 10.73 6.99
C GLY A 109 -5.57 10.38 6.16
N CYS A 110 -5.32 9.10 5.88
CA CYS A 110 -4.23 8.65 5.02
C CYS A 110 -4.59 8.80 3.54
N TRP A 111 -3.63 9.19 2.71
CA TRP A 111 -3.73 8.85 1.31
C TRP A 111 -3.30 7.39 1.08
N VAL A 112 -3.83 6.75 0.04
CA VAL A 112 -3.66 5.32 -0.21
C VAL A 112 -3.17 5.07 -1.62
N GLY A 113 -1.96 4.54 -1.72
CA GLY A 113 -1.37 4.09 -2.98
C GLY A 113 -1.38 2.57 -3.12
N ILE A 114 -1.30 2.10 -4.35
CA ILE A 114 -1.10 0.70 -4.67
C ILE A 114 0.25 0.52 -5.35
N CYS A 115 1.00 -0.50 -4.99
CA CYS A 115 2.23 -0.90 -5.66
C CYS A 115 2.20 -2.41 -5.97
N GLY A 116 3.20 -2.86 -6.71
CA GLY A 116 3.25 -4.23 -7.21
C GLY A 116 2.63 -4.37 -8.60
N GLU A 117 2.48 -5.59 -9.06
CA GLU A 117 2.08 -5.88 -10.43
C GLU A 117 0.65 -5.44 -10.74
N LEU A 118 -0.26 -5.53 -9.76
CA LEU A 118 -1.65 -5.10 -9.94
C LEU A 118 -1.78 -3.61 -10.24
N GLY A 119 -0.91 -2.75 -9.70
CA GLY A 119 -0.93 -1.31 -10.00
C GLY A 119 -0.69 -0.99 -11.48
N ALA A 120 0.01 -1.89 -12.19
CA ALA A 120 0.30 -1.77 -13.62
C ALA A 120 -0.73 -2.48 -14.53
N ASP A 121 -1.66 -3.23 -13.94
CA ASP A 121 -2.70 -3.93 -14.67
C ASP A 121 -3.80 -2.96 -15.13
N THR A 122 -3.76 -2.62 -16.42
CA THR A 122 -4.72 -1.66 -16.98
C THR A 122 -6.17 -2.16 -16.99
N THR A 123 -6.41 -3.45 -16.85
CA THR A 123 -7.78 -4.00 -16.75
C THR A 123 -8.44 -3.68 -15.41
N LEU A 124 -7.64 -3.34 -14.40
CA LEU A 124 -8.12 -2.94 -13.07
C LEU A 124 -8.03 -1.43 -12.80
N THR A 125 -7.47 -0.65 -13.73
CA THR A 125 -7.29 0.81 -13.52
C THR A 125 -8.60 1.50 -13.16
N GLU A 126 -9.69 1.26 -13.90
CA GLU A 126 -11.01 1.84 -13.61
C GLU A 126 -11.52 1.43 -12.22
N THR A 127 -11.34 0.15 -11.87
CA THR A 127 -11.72 -0.38 -10.56
C THR A 127 -10.97 0.34 -9.43
N PHE A 128 -9.66 0.54 -9.57
CA PHE A 128 -8.86 1.24 -8.56
C PHE A 128 -9.25 2.70 -8.41
N LEU A 129 -9.48 3.41 -9.53
CA LEU A 129 -9.94 4.79 -9.49
C LEU A 129 -11.33 4.89 -8.86
N SER A 130 -12.24 3.97 -9.18
CA SER A 130 -13.58 3.92 -8.58
C SER A 130 -13.57 3.56 -7.10
N MET A 131 -12.58 2.81 -6.64
CA MET A 131 -12.34 2.56 -5.22
C MET A 131 -11.82 3.79 -4.48
N GLY A 132 -11.22 4.76 -5.20
CA GLY A 132 -10.69 5.99 -4.66
C GLY A 132 -9.19 5.98 -4.38
N TYR A 133 -8.41 5.14 -5.05
CA TYR A 133 -6.94 5.15 -4.91
C TYR A 133 -6.34 6.50 -5.31
N ASP A 134 -5.42 7.02 -4.50
CA ASP A 134 -4.73 8.29 -4.72
C ASP A 134 -3.49 8.12 -5.60
N GLU A 135 -2.87 6.93 -5.59
CA GLU A 135 -1.64 6.64 -6.32
C GLU A 135 -1.63 5.22 -6.89
N LEU A 136 -1.20 5.10 -8.15
CA LEU A 136 -0.81 3.84 -8.77
C LEU A 136 0.71 3.87 -9.03
N SER A 137 1.48 3.21 -8.17
CA SER A 137 2.94 3.12 -8.29
C SER A 137 3.32 1.98 -9.23
N VAL A 138 3.93 2.32 -10.35
CA VAL A 138 4.24 1.39 -11.42
C VAL A 138 5.67 1.54 -11.91
N SER A 139 6.20 0.51 -12.59
CA SER A 139 7.52 0.61 -13.23
C SER A 139 7.54 1.73 -14.29
N PRO A 140 8.70 2.36 -14.53
CA PRO A 140 8.80 3.46 -15.51
C PRO A 140 8.25 3.13 -16.89
N SER A 141 8.39 1.88 -17.34
CA SER A 141 7.88 1.40 -18.64
C SER A 141 6.34 1.40 -18.72
N MET A 142 5.64 1.33 -17.60
CA MET A 142 4.18 1.29 -17.54
C MET A 142 3.53 2.66 -17.33
N ILE A 143 4.29 3.70 -16.96
CA ILE A 143 3.75 5.03 -16.62
C ILE A 143 2.88 5.58 -17.76
N LEU A 144 3.38 5.59 -18.99
CA LEU A 144 2.64 6.18 -20.11
C LEU A 144 1.37 5.40 -20.44
N LYS A 145 1.43 4.07 -20.34
CA LYS A 145 0.27 3.19 -20.61
C LYS A 145 -0.83 3.39 -19.57
N VAL A 146 -0.47 3.37 -18.28
CA VAL A 146 -1.45 3.59 -17.19
C VAL A 146 -2.03 5.02 -17.25
N ARG A 147 -1.21 6.03 -17.52
CA ARG A 147 -1.71 7.41 -17.70
C ARG A 147 -2.65 7.55 -18.90
N GLN A 148 -2.40 6.85 -19.99
CA GLN A 148 -3.29 6.84 -21.15
C GLN A 148 -4.64 6.23 -20.75
N GLU A 149 -4.63 5.11 -20.07
CA GLU A 149 -5.84 4.45 -19.57
C GLU A 149 -6.65 5.39 -18.68
N ILE A 150 -6.04 5.93 -17.62
CA ILE A 150 -6.69 6.88 -16.70
C ILE A 150 -7.36 8.04 -17.45
N ARG A 151 -6.71 8.59 -18.47
CA ARG A 151 -7.23 9.73 -19.25
C ARG A 151 -8.37 9.36 -20.19
N SER A 152 -8.55 8.09 -20.51
CA SER A 152 -9.63 7.60 -21.37
C SER A 152 -10.91 7.29 -20.61
N LEU A 153 -10.83 7.19 -19.27
CA LEU A 153 -11.97 6.84 -18.41
C LEU A 153 -12.84 8.07 -18.09
N ASP A 154 -14.15 7.85 -18.07
CA ASP A 154 -15.13 8.80 -17.53
C ASP A 154 -15.79 8.18 -16.28
N LEU A 155 -15.32 8.54 -15.10
CA LEU A 155 -15.86 8.02 -13.84
C LEU A 155 -17.19 8.64 -13.42
N LYS A 156 -17.76 9.53 -14.22
CA LYS A 156 -19.07 10.17 -13.98
C LYS A 156 -20.21 9.59 -14.83
N ALA A 157 -19.86 8.65 -15.72
CA ALA A 157 -20.84 8.01 -16.61
C ALA A 157 -21.65 6.93 -15.89
#